data_bbd0ba515fb09f1e6e8f1fab5724aa13
#
_entry.id   bbd0ba515fb09f1e6e8f1fab5724aa13
#
_cell.length_a   1.000
_cell.length_b   1.000
_cell.length_c   1.000
_cell.angle_alpha   90.00
_cell.angle_beta   90.00
_cell.angle_gamma   90.00
#
_symmetry.space_group_name_H-M   'P 1'
#
loop_
_entity.id
_entity.type
_entity.pdbx_description
1 polymer ?
#
loop_
_entity_poly.entity_id
_entity_poly.type
_entity_poly.pdbx_seq_one_letter_code
_entity_poly.pdbx_strand_id
1 'polypeptide(L)'
;YFSDLDMEFITYPQTNTETMLRIISECGKETGIIYCSWVNVASQNLSEKYYPDERMHSYISGIVKKPVFSLSDQFTRVHALFAGGHYIGSSDVESTVIGEIRGALKKDGTYGAKTVVAGTPNTYLNYQTLLDKGVPLDNFPKNAVYCDVPPSFIQKNIIYVVIVLGTAIVLLLFYFMHKRIKKVRE
;
A
#
# COMPACT_ATOMS: atom_id res chain seq x y z
N TYR A 1 25.07 6.89 -2.73
CA TYR A 1 24.07 6.41 -3.69
C TYR A 1 23.03 7.50 -4.05
N PHE A 2 23.01 8.63 -3.33
CA PHE A 2 22.07 9.75 -3.54
C PHE A 2 22.82 11.09 -3.58
N SER A 3 24.08 11.09 -4.02
CA SER A 3 24.93 12.28 -4.08
C SER A 3 24.38 13.39 -4.98
N ASP A 4 23.49 13.02 -5.90
CA ASP A 4 22.93 13.92 -6.90
C ASP A 4 21.52 14.46 -6.51
N LEU A 5 21.04 14.07 -5.30
CA LEU A 5 19.78 14.57 -4.76
C LEU A 5 20.05 15.64 -3.70
N ASP A 6 19.44 16.79 -3.89
CA ASP A 6 19.36 17.81 -2.83
C ASP A 6 18.28 17.39 -1.84
N MET A 7 18.66 17.16 -0.57
CA MET A 7 17.77 16.67 0.48
C MET A 7 17.61 17.71 1.57
N GLU A 8 16.39 18.17 1.77
CA GLU A 8 16.01 19.04 2.87
C GLU A 8 15.32 18.24 3.97
N PHE A 9 15.78 18.37 5.21
CA PHE A 9 15.17 17.73 6.37
C PHE A 9 14.33 18.74 7.15
N ILE A 10 13.02 18.53 7.17
CA ILE A 10 12.08 19.34 7.96
C ILE A 10 11.84 18.61 9.26
N THR A 11 12.26 19.19 10.37
CA THR A 11 12.19 18.56 11.70
C THR A 11 11.58 19.49 12.74
N TYR A 12 10.89 18.89 13.72
CA TYR A 12 10.45 19.57 14.93
C TYR A 12 11.60 19.49 15.98
N PRO A 13 11.85 20.56 16.79
CA PRO A 13 11.11 21.82 16.88
C PRO A 13 11.62 22.96 15.98
N GLN A 14 12.54 22.70 15.07
CA GLN A 14 13.12 23.74 14.19
C GLN A 14 12.03 24.36 13.28
N THR A 15 11.04 23.56 12.92
CA THR A 15 9.91 23.98 12.09
C THR A 15 8.61 23.64 12.80
N ASN A 16 7.69 24.58 12.91
CA ASN A 16 6.35 24.30 13.43
C ASN A 16 5.48 23.61 12.38
N THR A 17 4.38 23.01 12.81
CA THR A 17 3.46 22.25 11.95
C THR A 17 2.91 23.06 10.77
N GLU A 18 2.50 24.32 11.00
CA GLU A 18 1.94 25.16 9.93
C GLU A 18 2.97 25.49 8.87
N THR A 19 4.20 25.81 9.28
CA THR A 19 5.31 26.06 8.36
C THR A 19 5.68 24.80 7.58
N MET A 20 5.74 23.63 8.22
CA MET A 20 5.96 22.34 7.57
C MET A 20 4.89 22.09 6.51
N LEU A 21 3.61 22.21 6.85
CA LEU A 21 2.50 22.03 5.92
C LEU A 21 2.58 22.99 4.71
N ARG A 22 2.96 24.26 4.97
CA ARG A 22 3.18 25.24 3.89
C ARG A 22 4.32 24.83 2.98
N ILE A 23 5.49 24.47 3.52
CA ILE A 23 6.65 24.02 2.72
C ILE A 23 6.29 22.85 1.81
N ILE A 24 5.67 21.79 2.36
CA ILE A 24 5.32 20.61 1.58
C ILE A 24 4.22 20.87 0.54
N SER A 25 3.32 21.81 0.79
CA SER A 25 2.27 22.20 -0.17
C SER A 25 2.82 23.01 -1.36
N GLU A 26 3.88 23.77 -1.14
CA GLU A 26 4.54 24.65 -2.11
C GLU A 26 5.70 23.98 -2.87
N CYS A 27 6.06 22.74 -2.50
CA CYS A 27 7.17 22.00 -3.13
C CYS A 27 7.10 22.00 -4.66
N GLY A 28 8.24 22.23 -5.32
CA GLY A 28 8.39 22.24 -6.76
C GLY A 28 8.01 20.92 -7.45
N LYS A 29 7.85 20.90 -8.77
CA LYS A 29 7.42 19.70 -9.51
C LYS A 29 8.41 18.54 -9.41
N GLU A 30 9.69 18.82 -9.27
CA GLU A 30 10.79 17.85 -9.19
C GLU A 30 11.09 17.38 -7.76
N THR A 31 10.28 17.78 -6.78
CA THR A 31 10.49 17.41 -5.36
C THR A 31 9.71 16.17 -5.02
N GLY A 32 10.34 15.13 -4.47
CA GLY A 32 9.70 13.99 -3.81
C GLY A 32 9.55 14.25 -2.30
N ILE A 33 8.53 13.67 -1.67
CA ILE A 33 8.28 13.82 -0.24
C ILE A 33 8.35 12.44 0.41
N ILE A 34 9.24 12.31 1.41
CA ILE A 34 9.32 11.12 2.26
C ILE A 34 8.91 11.51 3.67
N TYR A 35 7.81 10.94 4.13
CA TYR A 35 7.31 11.13 5.49
C TYR A 35 7.86 10.05 6.41
N CYS A 36 8.61 10.45 7.42
CA CYS A 36 9.13 9.54 8.44
C CYS A 36 8.18 9.47 9.65
N SER A 37 8.01 10.61 10.31
CA SER A 37 7.04 10.83 11.38
C SER A 37 7.01 12.33 11.71
N TRP A 38 5.88 12.81 12.18
CA TRP A 38 5.75 14.17 12.70
C TRP A 38 5.09 14.11 14.07
N VAL A 39 5.90 14.14 15.10
CA VAL A 39 5.40 14.16 16.48
C VAL A 39 5.47 15.59 16.97
N ASN A 40 4.33 16.25 17.02
CA ASN A 40 4.18 17.49 17.76
C ASN A 40 3.99 17.13 19.23
N VAL A 41 5.07 17.13 19.99
CA VAL A 41 4.97 17.08 21.44
C VAL A 41 4.25 18.35 21.84
N ALA A 42 3.07 18.24 22.41
CA ALA A 42 2.33 19.39 22.93
C ALA A 42 3.29 20.23 23.75
N SER A 43 3.77 21.32 23.15
CA SER A 43 4.67 22.22 23.84
C SER A 43 3.84 22.79 24.99
N GLN A 44 4.49 23.03 26.12
CA GLN A 44 3.85 23.68 27.26
C GLN A 44 3.28 25.09 26.92
N ASN A 45 3.52 25.54 25.70
CA ASN A 45 2.90 26.73 25.12
C ASN A 45 1.55 26.34 24.51
N LEU A 46 0.47 26.70 25.22
CA LEU A 46 -0.94 26.52 24.86
C LEU A 46 -1.36 27.13 23.50
N SER A 47 -0.45 27.72 22.73
CA SER A 47 -0.70 28.36 21.45
C SER A 47 -0.54 27.46 20.24
N GLU A 48 0.14 26.32 20.35
CA GLU A 48 0.29 25.38 19.23
C GLU A 48 -0.81 24.34 19.25
N LYS A 49 -1.55 24.28 18.14
CA LYS A 49 -2.61 23.29 17.95
C LYS A 49 -2.00 21.89 17.88
N TYR A 50 -2.35 21.04 18.83
CA TYR A 50 -1.98 19.63 18.81
C TYR A 50 -2.71 18.92 17.68
N TYR A 51 -1.95 18.31 16.77
CA TYR A 51 -2.47 17.43 15.75
C TYR A 51 -2.11 15.98 16.10
N PRO A 52 -3.09 15.13 16.43
CA PRO A 52 -2.85 13.70 16.54
C PRO A 52 -2.26 13.15 15.23
N ASP A 53 -1.37 12.17 15.33
CA ASP A 53 -0.63 11.63 14.20
C ASP A 53 -1.56 11.20 13.04
N GLU A 54 -2.65 10.52 13.35
CA GLU A 54 -3.69 10.13 12.38
C GLU A 54 -4.28 11.30 11.59
N ARG A 55 -4.49 12.43 12.24
CA ARG A 55 -4.98 13.64 11.56
C ARG A 55 -3.90 14.30 10.72
N MET A 56 -2.66 14.26 11.17
CA MET A 56 -1.53 14.80 10.40
C MET A 56 -1.41 14.13 9.04
N HIS A 57 -1.52 12.80 8.98
CA HIS A 57 -1.48 12.07 7.71
C HIS A 57 -2.59 12.49 6.75
N SER A 58 -3.81 12.68 7.27
CA SER A 58 -4.95 13.16 6.48
C SER A 58 -4.73 14.58 5.97
N TYR A 59 -4.17 15.47 6.80
CA TYR A 59 -3.82 16.82 6.36
C TYR A 59 -2.78 16.82 5.24
N ILE A 60 -1.67 16.11 5.44
CA ILE A 60 -0.60 16.00 4.44
C ILE A 60 -1.15 15.45 3.13
N SER A 61 -1.89 14.34 3.18
CA SER A 61 -2.47 13.73 1.99
C SER A 61 -3.46 14.66 1.27
N GLY A 62 -4.22 15.46 2.01
CA GLY A 62 -5.21 16.38 1.44
C GLY A 62 -4.60 17.62 0.78
N ILE A 63 -3.50 18.16 1.32
CA ILE A 63 -2.87 19.38 0.78
C ILE A 63 -1.81 19.09 -0.28
N VAL A 64 -1.12 17.96 -0.19
CA VAL A 64 -0.04 17.62 -1.12
C VAL A 64 -0.61 16.97 -2.37
N LYS A 65 -0.38 17.60 -3.51
CA LYS A 65 -0.83 17.10 -4.83
C LYS A 65 0.04 15.98 -5.39
N LYS A 66 1.17 15.68 -4.78
CA LYS A 66 2.15 14.72 -5.22
C LYS A 66 2.10 13.44 -4.41
N PRO A 67 2.68 12.34 -4.91
CA PRO A 67 2.88 11.15 -4.11
C PRO A 67 3.73 11.46 -2.88
N VAL A 68 3.25 11.04 -1.70
CA VAL A 68 4.03 11.06 -0.46
C VAL A 68 4.38 9.62 -0.14
N PHE A 69 5.65 9.37 0.14
CA PHE A 69 6.14 8.05 0.52
C PHE A 69 6.41 7.98 2.01
N SER A 70 6.35 6.79 2.59
CA SER A 70 6.57 6.54 4.02
C SER A 70 7.67 5.51 4.23
N LEU A 71 8.27 5.53 5.42
CA LEU A 71 9.22 4.50 5.87
C LEU A 71 8.54 3.33 6.59
N SER A 72 7.21 3.34 6.69
CA SER A 72 6.44 2.28 7.34
C SER A 72 5.15 1.97 6.57
N ASP A 73 4.56 0.80 6.81
CA ASP A 73 3.36 0.33 6.12
C ASP A 73 2.04 0.85 6.71
N GLN A 74 2.09 1.64 7.78
CA GLN A 74 0.90 2.08 8.52
C GLN A 74 -0.13 2.83 7.65
N PHE A 75 0.32 3.48 6.56
CA PHE A 75 -0.52 4.37 5.76
C PHE A 75 -0.59 4.01 4.28
N THR A 76 -0.14 2.81 3.92
CA THR A 76 -0.02 2.41 2.50
C THR A 76 -1.02 1.34 2.07
N ARG A 77 -1.78 0.76 3.02
CA ARG A 77 -2.78 -0.29 2.76
C ARG A 77 -4.16 0.31 2.50
N VAL A 78 -5.17 -0.16 3.19
CA VAL A 78 -6.57 0.25 3.00
C VAL A 78 -6.74 1.73 3.33
N HIS A 79 -7.41 2.50 2.44
CA HIS A 79 -7.55 3.95 2.52
C HIS A 79 -6.20 4.68 2.60
N ALA A 80 -5.26 4.24 1.78
CA ALA A 80 -3.92 4.77 1.78
C ALA A 80 -3.90 6.29 1.64
N LEU A 81 -3.34 6.93 2.64
CA LEU A 81 -3.07 8.36 2.62
C LEU A 81 -1.77 8.65 1.85
N PHE A 82 -0.86 7.68 1.78
CA PHE A 82 0.43 7.79 1.13
C PHE A 82 0.58 6.79 -0.03
N ALA A 83 1.43 7.15 -0.96
CA ALA A 83 1.64 6.38 -2.19
C ALA A 83 2.40 5.07 -1.98
N GLY A 84 3.12 4.93 -0.88
CA GLY A 84 3.89 3.71 -0.59
C GLY A 84 5.20 3.97 0.10
N GLY A 85 6.14 3.03 -0.03
CA GLY A 85 7.48 3.12 0.53
C GLY A 85 8.30 1.86 0.32
N HIS A 86 9.51 1.85 0.90
CA HIS A 86 10.39 0.68 0.88
C HIS A 86 10.68 0.28 2.33
N TYR A 87 10.09 -0.83 2.77
CA TYR A 87 10.15 -1.27 4.17
C TYR A 87 9.87 -2.77 4.29
N ILE A 88 10.11 -3.32 5.47
CA ILE A 88 9.66 -4.68 5.83
C ILE A 88 8.18 -4.58 6.22
N GLY A 89 7.32 -5.35 5.55
CA GLY A 89 5.89 -5.36 5.86
C GLY A 89 5.61 -5.81 7.30
N SER A 90 4.65 -5.19 7.97
CA SER A 90 4.29 -5.55 9.35
C SER A 90 3.87 -7.01 9.48
N SER A 91 3.22 -7.59 8.48
CA SER A 91 2.87 -9.03 8.44
C SER A 91 4.10 -9.94 8.48
N ASP A 92 5.20 -9.54 7.84
CA ASP A 92 6.45 -10.31 7.83
C ASP A 92 7.13 -10.22 9.19
N VAL A 93 7.12 -9.02 9.80
CA VAL A 93 7.61 -8.81 11.17
C VAL A 93 6.78 -9.64 12.15
N GLU A 94 5.47 -9.54 12.11
CA GLU A 94 4.56 -10.28 13.00
C GLU A 94 4.75 -11.80 12.87
N SER A 95 4.78 -12.33 11.65
CA SER A 95 4.97 -13.77 11.42
C SER A 95 6.31 -14.27 11.95
N THR A 96 7.38 -13.47 11.76
CA THR A 96 8.71 -13.79 12.26
C THR A 96 8.74 -13.77 13.78
N VAL A 97 8.19 -12.73 14.41
CA VAL A 97 8.14 -12.60 15.87
C VAL A 97 7.34 -13.74 16.49
N ILE A 98 6.16 -14.07 15.95
CA ILE A 98 5.34 -15.18 16.43
C ILE A 98 6.09 -16.52 16.28
N GLY A 99 6.76 -16.72 15.13
CA GLY A 99 7.56 -17.93 14.88
C GLY A 99 8.70 -18.08 15.90
N GLU A 100 9.41 -16.99 16.19
CA GLU A 100 10.50 -16.99 17.15
C GLU A 100 10.02 -17.17 18.60
N ILE A 101 8.92 -16.53 18.99
CA ILE A 101 8.32 -16.74 20.32
C ILE A 101 7.93 -18.22 20.50
N ARG A 102 7.28 -18.82 19.51
CA ARG A 102 6.91 -20.24 19.54
C ARG A 102 8.14 -21.17 19.62
N GLY A 103 9.20 -20.82 18.87
CA GLY A 103 10.46 -21.58 18.89
C GLY A 103 11.26 -21.40 20.18
N ALA A 104 11.17 -20.22 20.81
CA ALA A 104 11.87 -19.90 22.06
C ALA A 104 11.17 -20.46 23.31
N LEU A 105 9.87 -20.64 23.26
CA LEU A 105 9.08 -21.30 24.32
C LEU A 105 9.31 -22.80 24.25
N LYS A 106 10.41 -23.26 24.86
CA LYS A 106 10.68 -24.69 25.00
C LYS A 106 9.73 -25.30 26.02
N LYS A 107 9.59 -26.64 25.94
CA LYS A 107 8.73 -27.40 26.87
C LYS A 107 9.14 -27.27 28.34
N ASP A 108 10.38 -26.92 28.61
CA ASP A 108 10.94 -26.72 29.96
C ASP A 108 10.77 -25.29 30.49
N GLY A 109 10.13 -24.40 29.72
CA GLY A 109 9.94 -22.98 30.07
C GLY A 109 11.21 -22.12 29.99
N THR A 110 12.31 -22.65 29.47
CA THR A 110 13.53 -21.87 29.27
C THR A 110 13.38 -21.01 28.00
N TYR A 111 13.86 -19.77 28.08
CA TYR A 111 13.87 -18.83 26.97
C TYR A 111 15.29 -18.55 26.50
N GLY A 112 15.57 -18.81 25.25
CA GLY A 112 16.85 -18.46 24.63
C GLY A 112 16.70 -17.23 23.76
N ALA A 113 17.31 -16.11 24.19
CA ALA A 113 17.35 -14.90 23.39
C ALA A 113 18.27 -15.08 22.19
N LYS A 114 17.80 -14.73 21.00
CA LYS A 114 18.64 -14.61 19.78
C LYS A 114 18.19 -13.39 18.97
N THR A 115 19.12 -12.86 18.21
CA THR A 115 18.82 -11.81 17.24
C THR A 115 18.30 -12.44 15.97
N VAL A 116 17.16 -11.95 15.47
CA VAL A 116 16.54 -12.42 14.24
C VAL A 116 16.30 -11.26 13.30
N VAL A 117 16.57 -11.46 12.03
CA VAL A 117 16.22 -10.50 10.97
C VAL A 117 14.78 -10.78 10.54
N ALA A 118 13.92 -9.78 10.68
CA ALA A 118 12.48 -9.91 10.48
C ALA A 118 12.06 -10.01 8.98
N GLY A 119 12.99 -10.11 8.04
CA GLY A 119 12.71 -10.25 6.62
C GLY A 119 13.54 -9.29 5.76
N THR A 120 13.28 -9.28 4.46
CA THR A 120 13.88 -8.35 3.50
C THR A 120 12.89 -7.24 3.17
N PRO A 121 13.34 -5.98 3.10
CA PRO A 121 12.47 -4.89 2.71
C PRO A 121 12.02 -5.05 1.26
N ASN A 122 10.77 -4.70 1.00
CA ASN A 122 10.16 -4.65 -0.32
C ASN A 122 9.61 -3.26 -0.61
N THR A 123 9.45 -2.94 -1.88
CA THR A 123 8.74 -1.73 -2.30
C THR A 123 7.25 -2.02 -2.32
N TYR A 124 6.50 -1.35 -1.47
CA TYR A 124 5.04 -1.41 -1.41
C TYR A 124 4.46 -0.11 -1.95
N LEU A 125 3.53 -0.19 -2.89
CA LEU A 125 2.92 0.97 -3.52
C LEU A 125 1.40 0.83 -3.53
N ASN A 126 0.70 1.93 -3.26
CA ASN A 126 -0.74 2.00 -3.43
C ASN A 126 -1.06 2.42 -4.85
N TYR A 127 -1.65 1.51 -5.62
CA TYR A 127 -1.94 1.70 -7.04
C TYR A 127 -2.89 2.88 -7.28
N GLN A 128 -3.99 2.94 -6.52
CA GLN A 128 -4.97 3.99 -6.69
C GLN A 128 -4.44 5.37 -6.30
N THR A 129 -3.73 5.46 -5.18
CA THR A 129 -3.12 6.71 -4.72
C THR A 129 -2.12 7.26 -5.74
N LEU A 130 -1.30 6.42 -6.37
CA LEU A 130 -0.38 6.85 -7.42
C LEU A 130 -1.13 7.44 -8.62
N LEU A 131 -2.21 6.80 -9.07
CA LEU A 131 -3.05 7.31 -10.15
C LEU A 131 -3.71 8.64 -9.79
N ASP A 132 -4.28 8.74 -8.60
CA ASP A 132 -4.95 9.96 -8.10
C ASP A 132 -3.98 11.14 -7.99
N LYS A 133 -2.69 10.86 -7.74
CA LYS A 133 -1.61 11.85 -7.72
C LYS A 133 -0.98 12.09 -9.10
N GLY A 134 -1.54 11.49 -10.16
CA GLY A 134 -1.15 11.74 -11.54
C GLY A 134 0.14 11.07 -11.99
N VAL A 135 0.59 10.01 -11.32
CA VAL A 135 1.76 9.22 -11.76
C VAL A 135 1.36 8.37 -12.98
N PRO A 136 2.06 8.48 -14.11
CA PRO A 136 1.79 7.66 -15.28
C PRO A 136 2.05 6.18 -15.00
N LEU A 137 1.20 5.29 -15.52
CA LEU A 137 1.33 3.84 -15.34
C LEU A 137 2.69 3.29 -15.81
N ASP A 138 3.25 3.88 -16.86
CA ASP A 138 4.56 3.48 -17.40
C ASP A 138 5.72 3.72 -16.42
N ASN A 139 5.52 4.61 -15.45
CA ASN A 139 6.49 4.90 -14.41
C ASN A 139 6.35 3.98 -13.17
N PHE A 140 5.38 3.07 -13.18
CA PHE A 140 5.18 2.15 -12.06
C PHE A 140 6.28 1.07 -12.05
N PRO A 141 7.05 0.92 -10.95
CA PRO A 141 8.07 -0.10 -10.85
C PRO A 141 7.50 -1.52 -10.99
N LYS A 142 8.07 -2.34 -11.87
CA LYS A 142 7.57 -3.70 -12.13
C LYS A 142 7.80 -4.67 -10.97
N ASN A 143 8.76 -4.39 -10.12
CA ASN A 143 9.16 -5.22 -8.97
C ASN A 143 8.57 -4.75 -7.64
N ALA A 144 7.60 -3.85 -7.65
CA ALA A 144 6.89 -3.42 -6.46
C ALA A 144 5.69 -4.31 -6.16
N VAL A 145 5.34 -4.39 -4.88
CA VAL A 145 4.09 -5.01 -4.41
C VAL A 145 3.01 -3.94 -4.40
N TYR A 146 1.99 -4.13 -5.23
CA TYR A 146 0.90 -3.17 -5.34
C TYR A 146 -0.26 -3.53 -4.42
N CYS A 147 -0.68 -2.56 -3.61
CA CYS A 147 -1.93 -2.60 -2.85
C CYS A 147 -3.01 -1.83 -3.61
N ASP A 148 -4.28 -2.12 -3.31
CA ASP A 148 -5.45 -1.38 -3.84
C ASP A 148 -5.55 -1.38 -5.38
N VAL A 149 -5.10 -2.48 -5.98
CA VAL A 149 -5.23 -2.68 -7.43
C VAL A 149 -6.70 -2.91 -7.76
N PRO A 150 -7.30 -2.13 -8.68
CA PRO A 150 -8.68 -2.35 -9.05
C PRO A 150 -8.86 -3.75 -9.65
N PRO A 151 -9.98 -4.43 -9.36
CA PRO A 151 -10.24 -5.74 -9.91
C PRO A 151 -10.27 -5.69 -11.44
N SER A 152 -9.67 -6.68 -12.07
CA SER A 152 -9.69 -6.81 -13.55
C SER A 152 -11.15 -6.88 -14.05
N PHE A 153 -11.37 -6.55 -15.33
CA PHE A 153 -12.69 -6.65 -15.95
C PHE A 153 -13.34 -8.04 -15.73
N ILE A 154 -12.55 -9.09 -15.83
CA ILE A 154 -13.02 -10.48 -15.61
C ILE A 154 -13.44 -10.66 -14.15
N GLN A 155 -12.63 -10.23 -13.19
CA GLN A 155 -12.95 -10.33 -11.76
C GLN A 155 -14.21 -9.54 -11.40
N LYS A 156 -14.36 -8.33 -11.94
CA LYS A 156 -15.52 -7.47 -11.70
C LYS A 156 -16.79 -8.07 -12.29
N ASN A 157 -16.69 -8.80 -13.39
CA ASN A 157 -17.82 -9.33 -14.15
C ASN A 157 -17.87 -10.88 -14.15
N ILE A 158 -17.24 -11.52 -13.18
CA ILE A 158 -17.07 -12.99 -13.14
C ILE A 158 -18.42 -13.73 -13.28
N ILE A 159 -19.50 -13.20 -12.68
CA ILE A 159 -20.83 -13.79 -12.74
C ILE A 159 -21.33 -13.80 -14.18
N TYR A 160 -21.19 -12.69 -14.90
CA TYR A 160 -21.63 -12.60 -16.30
C TYR A 160 -20.81 -13.51 -17.21
N VAL A 161 -19.50 -13.60 -16.99
CA VAL A 161 -18.61 -14.50 -17.72
C VAL A 161 -19.05 -15.96 -17.52
N VAL A 162 -19.33 -16.36 -16.29
CA VAL A 162 -19.81 -17.72 -15.97
C VAL A 162 -21.16 -18.01 -16.63
N ILE A 163 -22.10 -17.08 -16.60
CA ILE A 163 -23.43 -17.23 -17.24
C ILE A 163 -23.27 -17.42 -18.75
N VAL A 164 -22.47 -16.57 -19.42
CA VAL A 164 -22.25 -16.66 -20.88
C VAL A 164 -21.61 -17.99 -21.27
N LEU A 165 -20.58 -18.42 -20.54
CA LEU A 165 -19.93 -19.71 -20.79
C LEU A 165 -20.88 -20.87 -20.55
N GLY A 166 -21.66 -20.86 -19.46
CA GLY A 166 -22.65 -21.89 -19.16
C GLY A 166 -23.72 -22.00 -20.24
N THR A 167 -24.25 -20.85 -20.69
CA THR A 167 -25.23 -20.81 -21.79
C THR A 167 -24.66 -21.38 -23.10
N ALA A 168 -23.43 -21.01 -23.44
CA ALA A 168 -22.77 -21.54 -24.64
C ALA A 168 -22.58 -23.06 -24.57
N ILE A 169 -22.22 -23.63 -23.43
CA ILE A 169 -22.12 -25.07 -23.22
C ILE A 169 -23.47 -25.77 -23.41
N VAL A 170 -24.53 -25.22 -22.82
CA VAL A 170 -25.90 -25.77 -22.95
C VAL A 170 -26.34 -25.78 -24.41
N LEU A 171 -26.13 -24.69 -25.15
CA LEU A 171 -26.48 -24.61 -26.58
C LEU A 171 -25.70 -25.62 -27.42
N LEU A 172 -24.40 -25.81 -27.13
CA LEU A 172 -23.58 -26.84 -27.78
C LEU A 172 -24.12 -28.26 -27.52
N LEU A 173 -24.50 -28.55 -26.28
CA LEU A 173 -25.09 -29.86 -25.95
C LEU A 173 -26.42 -30.09 -26.69
N PHE A 174 -27.27 -29.09 -26.75
CA PHE A 174 -28.50 -29.16 -27.54
C PHE A 174 -28.23 -29.37 -29.03
N TYR A 175 -27.26 -28.69 -29.59
CA TYR A 175 -26.84 -28.88 -30.99
C TYR A 175 -26.41 -30.30 -31.26
N PHE A 176 -25.53 -30.87 -30.42
CA PHE A 176 -25.04 -32.26 -30.58
C PHE A 176 -26.18 -33.28 -30.37
N MET A 177 -27.04 -33.08 -29.40
CA MET A 177 -28.21 -33.95 -29.22
C MET A 177 -29.15 -33.91 -30.44
N HIS A 178 -29.44 -32.73 -30.95
CA HIS A 178 -30.29 -32.60 -32.15
C HIS A 178 -29.65 -33.28 -33.36
N LYS A 179 -28.37 -33.12 -33.57
CA LYS A 179 -27.63 -33.79 -34.65
C LYS A 179 -27.65 -35.32 -34.50
N ARG A 180 -27.57 -35.86 -33.29
CA ARG A 180 -27.62 -37.28 -32.99
C ARG A 180 -29.01 -37.83 -33.27
N ILE A 181 -30.07 -37.14 -32.85
CA ILE A 181 -31.49 -37.54 -33.09
C ILE A 181 -31.81 -37.59 -34.59
N LYS A 182 -31.32 -36.60 -35.37
CA LYS A 182 -31.46 -36.64 -36.83
C LYS A 182 -30.83 -37.90 -37.47
N LYS A 183 -29.60 -38.22 -37.06
CA LYS A 183 -28.84 -39.35 -37.59
C LYS A 183 -29.42 -40.72 -37.24
N VAL A 184 -30.25 -40.82 -36.23
CA VAL A 184 -30.96 -42.06 -35.82
C VAL A 184 -32.30 -42.22 -36.54
N ARG A 185 -32.87 -41.14 -37.13
CA ARG A 185 -34.13 -41.12 -37.84
C ARG A 185 -33.98 -41.31 -39.37
N GLU A 186 -32.76 -41.17 -39.87
CA GLU A 186 -32.38 -41.55 -41.26
C GLU A 186 -31.88 -42.99 -41.30
#